data_c12baba5021c033b3c3a0473b51c1437
#
_entry.id   c12baba5021c033b3c3a0473b51c1437
#
_cell.length_a   1.000
_cell.length_b   1.000
_cell.length_c   1.000
_cell.angle_alpha   90.00
_cell.angle_beta   90.00
_cell.angle_gamma   90.00
#
_symmetry.space_group_name_H-M   'P 1'
#
loop_
_entity.id
_entity.type
_entity.pdbx_description
1 polymer ?
#
loop_
_entity_poly.entity_id
_entity_poly.type
_entity_poly.pdbx_seq_one_letter_code
_entity_poly.pdbx_strand_id
1 'polypeptide(L)'
;MKTKLISLACMLFICSVSFSQGLTFGIKGGASINKLTGKSFKEEFSFGYHVGVFATLGMGGKLSLQPEVLLNQVNQDTATSFSSIYHFKNKIELKYLSIPILLNYNLSNLFALQVGPQFGVLLDKNKNALQNGGEAFKHGDLSMLGGVQLKLLKFRVYGRYAIGLSDLNSIGNSDKWKSQSIQLGVGIAL
;
A
#
# COMPACT_ATOMS: atom_id res chain seq x y z
N MET A 1 28.89 20.86 -15.01
CA MET A 1 29.43 20.13 -13.84
C MET A 1 29.07 20.83 -12.53
N LYS A 2 29.11 22.16 -12.42
CA LYS A 2 28.79 22.91 -11.18
C LYS A 2 27.35 22.67 -10.68
N THR A 3 26.37 22.62 -11.56
CA THR A 3 24.95 22.34 -11.20
C THR A 3 24.73 20.95 -10.61
N LYS A 4 25.44 19.92 -11.10
CA LYS A 4 25.35 18.56 -10.55
C LYS A 4 25.99 18.46 -9.15
N LEU A 5 27.06 19.25 -8.92
CA LEU A 5 27.72 19.30 -7.60
C LEU A 5 26.84 20.01 -6.56
N ILE A 6 26.15 21.09 -6.96
CA ILE A 6 25.20 21.81 -6.11
C ILE A 6 23.99 20.93 -5.78
N SER A 7 23.46 20.20 -6.77
CA SER A 7 22.36 19.26 -6.55
C SER A 7 22.76 18.14 -5.59
N LEU A 8 23.97 17.58 -5.72
CA LEU A 8 24.49 16.56 -4.82
C LEU A 8 24.72 17.10 -3.39
N ALA A 9 25.23 18.33 -3.25
CA ALA A 9 25.43 19.00 -1.99
C ALA A 9 24.10 19.30 -1.29
N CYS A 10 23.08 19.78 -2.02
CA CYS A 10 21.73 19.98 -1.50
C CYS A 10 21.10 18.64 -1.05
N MET A 11 21.29 17.57 -1.79
CA MET A 11 20.77 16.24 -1.44
C MET A 11 21.44 15.70 -0.16
N LEU A 12 22.76 15.90 -0.01
CA LEU A 12 23.50 15.55 1.20
C LEU A 12 23.09 16.40 2.41
N PHE A 13 22.80 17.70 2.19
CA PHE A 13 22.36 18.61 3.24
C PHE A 13 20.94 18.27 3.73
N ILE A 14 20.04 17.89 2.83
CA ILE A 14 18.68 17.41 3.15
C ILE A 14 18.77 16.11 3.95
N CYS A 15 19.67 15.20 3.61
CA CYS A 15 19.90 13.96 4.37
C CYS A 15 20.39 14.25 5.81
N SER A 16 21.31 15.22 6.01
CA SER A 16 21.86 15.50 7.32
C SER A 16 20.84 16.14 8.29
N VAL A 17 19.90 16.92 7.79
CA VAL A 17 18.82 17.52 8.61
C VAL A 17 17.78 16.46 9.02
N SER A 18 17.60 15.41 8.23
CA SER A 18 16.62 14.35 8.48
C SER A 18 16.97 13.47 9.70
N PHE A 19 18.23 13.27 10.01
CA PHE A 19 18.65 12.48 11.18
C PHE A 19 18.33 13.14 12.52
N SER A 20 18.14 14.46 12.56
CA SER A 20 17.77 15.19 13.78
C SER A 20 16.27 15.09 14.12
N GLN A 21 15.41 14.68 13.18
CA GLN A 21 13.96 14.72 13.34
C GLN A 21 13.27 13.36 13.53
N GLY A 22 14.02 12.32 13.95
CA GLY A 22 13.41 11.01 14.23
C GLY A 22 12.96 10.26 12.95
N LEU A 23 13.80 10.27 11.91
CA LEU A 23 13.63 9.45 10.73
C LEU A 23 13.94 7.98 11.07
N THR A 24 13.01 7.09 10.79
CA THR A 24 13.14 5.65 11.01
C THR A 24 12.74 4.93 9.73
N PHE A 25 13.56 3.99 9.30
CA PHE A 25 13.23 3.08 8.20
C PHE A 25 12.84 1.72 8.74
N GLY A 26 12.18 0.93 7.92
CA GLY A 26 11.85 -0.43 8.29
C GLY A 26 11.32 -1.24 7.12
N ILE A 27 11.22 -2.54 7.38
CA ILE A 27 10.60 -3.51 6.48
C ILE A 27 9.29 -4.00 7.10
N LYS A 28 8.35 -4.40 6.30
CA LYS A 28 7.06 -4.90 6.75
C LYS A 28 6.50 -5.96 5.82
N GLY A 29 5.64 -6.80 6.37
CA GLY A 29 4.89 -7.78 5.61
C GLY A 29 3.58 -8.12 6.30
N GLY A 30 2.64 -8.65 5.54
CA GLY A 30 1.34 -9.00 6.08
C GLY A 30 0.43 -9.68 5.07
N ALA A 31 -0.79 -9.94 5.52
CA ALA A 31 -1.86 -10.49 4.72
C ALA A 31 -2.95 -9.45 4.48
N SER A 32 -3.68 -9.59 3.41
CA SER A 32 -4.86 -8.80 3.08
C SER A 32 -6.02 -9.68 2.69
N ILE A 33 -7.21 -9.27 3.12
CA ILE A 33 -8.48 -9.84 2.69
C ILE A 33 -9.17 -8.75 1.89
N ASN A 34 -9.37 -9.01 0.60
CA ASN A 34 -9.98 -8.05 -0.33
C ASN A 34 -11.40 -8.51 -0.65
N LYS A 35 -12.34 -7.56 -0.62
CA LYS A 35 -13.72 -7.76 -1.01
C LYS A 35 -14.05 -6.81 -2.15
N LEU A 36 -14.48 -7.34 -3.27
CA LEU A 36 -15.04 -6.58 -4.38
C LEU A 36 -16.57 -6.64 -4.26
N THR A 37 -17.21 -5.49 -4.14
CA THR A 37 -18.68 -5.41 -4.08
C THR A 37 -19.19 -4.79 -5.39
N GLY A 38 -19.99 -5.55 -6.17
CA GLY A 38 -20.65 -5.09 -7.38
C GLY A 38 -21.87 -5.95 -7.68
N LYS A 39 -22.91 -5.40 -8.34
CA LYS A 39 -24.20 -6.09 -8.60
C LYS A 39 -24.09 -7.38 -9.42
N SER A 40 -23.01 -7.59 -10.15
CA SER A 40 -22.83 -8.73 -11.06
C SER A 40 -21.92 -9.84 -10.55
N PHE A 41 -21.33 -9.71 -9.36
CA PHE A 41 -20.45 -10.73 -8.79
C PHE A 41 -20.97 -11.21 -7.44
N LYS A 42 -20.97 -12.55 -7.25
CA LYS A 42 -21.06 -13.12 -5.91
C LYS A 42 -19.92 -12.54 -5.10
N GLU A 43 -20.21 -12.12 -3.85
CA GLU A 43 -19.22 -11.59 -2.91
C GLU A 43 -18.08 -12.61 -2.75
N GLU A 44 -16.97 -12.43 -3.46
CA GLU A 44 -15.80 -13.27 -3.33
C GLU A 44 -14.74 -12.56 -2.52
N PHE A 45 -14.30 -13.24 -1.46
CA PHE A 45 -13.16 -12.81 -0.69
C PHE A 45 -11.89 -13.34 -1.33
N SER A 46 -10.97 -12.46 -1.70
CA SER A 46 -9.65 -12.86 -2.17
C SER A 46 -8.60 -12.60 -1.10
N PHE A 47 -7.77 -13.61 -0.88
CA PHE A 47 -6.64 -13.51 0.04
C PHE A 47 -5.41 -13.04 -0.71
N GLY A 48 -4.69 -12.11 -0.11
CA GLY A 48 -3.43 -11.61 -0.62
C GLY A 48 -2.40 -11.49 0.48
N TYR A 49 -1.17 -11.29 0.08
CA TYR A 49 -0.09 -10.92 0.98
C TYR A 49 0.66 -9.72 0.41
N HIS A 50 1.31 -8.99 1.30
CA HIS A 50 2.11 -7.84 0.92
C HIS A 50 3.42 -7.82 1.68
N VAL A 51 4.45 -7.31 1.02
CA VAL A 51 5.77 -7.10 1.60
C VAL A 51 6.31 -5.76 1.08
N GLY A 52 7.06 -5.06 1.89
CA GLY A 52 7.64 -3.80 1.46
C GLY A 52 8.42 -3.08 2.54
N VAL A 53 8.66 -1.81 2.28
CA VAL A 53 9.45 -0.92 3.13
C VAL A 53 8.61 0.27 3.57
N PHE A 54 8.98 0.86 4.68
CA PHE A 54 8.40 2.11 5.16
C PHE A 54 9.48 3.03 5.71
N ALA A 55 9.19 4.32 5.66
CA ALA A 55 9.93 5.33 6.39
C ALA A 55 8.95 6.05 7.34
N THR A 56 9.40 6.43 8.53
CA THR A 56 8.62 7.23 9.46
C THR A 56 9.37 8.52 9.73
N LEU A 57 8.73 9.66 9.48
CA LEU A 57 9.25 11.01 9.70
C LEU A 57 8.48 11.64 10.85
N GLY A 58 9.13 11.94 11.96
CA GLY A 58 8.54 12.70 13.05
C GLY A 58 8.26 14.13 12.60
N MET A 59 7.01 14.58 12.78
CA MET A 59 6.59 15.96 12.44
C MET A 59 6.51 16.86 13.68
N GLY A 60 6.94 16.34 14.83
CA GLY A 60 6.83 17.01 16.12
C GLY A 60 5.54 16.63 16.89
N GLY A 61 5.62 16.71 18.23
CA GLY A 61 4.51 16.31 19.10
C GLY A 61 4.10 14.86 18.91
N LYS A 62 2.81 14.64 18.65
CA LYS A 62 2.24 13.30 18.47
C LYS A 62 2.10 12.87 17.00
N LEU A 63 2.56 13.68 16.05
CA LEU A 63 2.37 13.45 14.62
C LEU A 63 3.63 12.87 13.97
N SER A 64 3.44 11.93 13.04
CA SER A 64 4.48 11.46 12.13
C SER A 64 3.89 11.08 10.78
N LEU A 65 4.66 11.30 9.71
CA LEU A 65 4.33 10.89 8.36
C LEU A 65 5.01 9.54 8.06
N GLN A 66 4.28 8.62 7.45
CA GLN A 66 4.79 7.28 7.13
C GLN A 66 4.49 6.93 5.67
N PRO A 67 5.35 7.33 4.73
CA PRO A 67 5.32 6.78 3.38
C PRO A 67 5.77 5.32 3.37
N GLU A 68 5.14 4.53 2.50
CA GLU A 68 5.41 3.11 2.34
C GLU A 68 5.46 2.74 0.86
N VAL A 69 6.17 1.67 0.55
CA VAL A 69 6.17 1.03 -0.77
C VAL A 69 5.94 -0.45 -0.54
N LEU A 70 4.81 -0.97 -1.03
CA LEU A 70 4.35 -2.33 -0.81
C LEU A 70 4.16 -3.04 -2.15
N LEU A 71 4.69 -4.25 -2.24
CA LEU A 71 4.38 -5.20 -3.30
C LEU A 71 3.28 -6.12 -2.77
N ASN A 72 2.13 -6.09 -3.41
CA ASN A 72 0.99 -6.94 -3.07
C ASN A 72 0.85 -8.03 -4.13
N GLN A 73 0.60 -9.25 -3.68
CA GLN A 73 0.18 -10.35 -4.52
C GLN A 73 -1.21 -10.79 -4.08
N VAL A 74 -2.15 -10.78 -5.01
CA VAL A 74 -3.53 -11.21 -4.78
C VAL A 74 -3.75 -12.51 -5.53
N ASN A 75 -4.13 -13.56 -4.82
CA ASN A 75 -4.51 -14.83 -5.40
C ASN A 75 -6.02 -14.79 -5.63
N GLN A 76 -6.44 -14.73 -6.89
CA GLN A 76 -7.85 -14.92 -7.26
C GLN A 76 -8.05 -16.38 -7.67
N ASP A 77 -8.76 -17.13 -6.86
CA ASP A 77 -9.30 -18.42 -7.28
C ASP A 77 -10.54 -18.14 -8.12
N THR A 78 -10.42 -18.28 -9.43
CA THR A 78 -11.58 -18.19 -10.34
C THR A 78 -12.41 -19.46 -10.15
N ALA A 79 -13.45 -19.36 -9.32
CA ALA A 79 -14.48 -20.41 -9.23
C ALA A 79 -15.37 -20.34 -10.48
N THR A 80 -14.91 -20.88 -11.58
CA THR A 80 -15.77 -21.18 -12.73
C THR A 80 -16.53 -22.46 -12.44
N SER A 81 -17.75 -22.33 -11.93
CA SER A 81 -18.75 -23.38 -11.88
C SER A 81 -19.30 -23.69 -13.27
N PHE A 82 -18.45 -24.04 -14.24
CA PHE A 82 -18.89 -24.65 -15.51
C PHE A 82 -17.68 -25.29 -16.21
N SER A 83 -17.39 -26.49 -15.88
CA SER A 83 -16.97 -27.59 -16.75
C SER A 83 -16.13 -28.63 -15.99
N SER A 84 -16.78 -29.73 -15.72
CA SER A 84 -16.22 -30.95 -15.12
C SER A 84 -15.33 -31.74 -16.09
N ILE A 85 -14.67 -31.16 -17.08
CA ILE A 85 -13.96 -31.95 -18.10
C ILE A 85 -12.51 -31.51 -18.38
N TYR A 86 -12.08 -30.28 -18.02
CA TYR A 86 -10.69 -29.89 -18.27
C TYR A 86 -10.06 -29.22 -17.03
N HIS A 87 -9.09 -29.92 -16.43
CA HIS A 87 -8.22 -29.38 -15.37
C HIS A 87 -7.24 -28.33 -15.94
N PHE A 88 -7.68 -27.11 -16.16
CA PHE A 88 -6.80 -25.95 -16.30
C PHE A 88 -7.02 -25.03 -15.12
N LYS A 89 -6.25 -25.24 -14.07
CA LYS A 89 -6.16 -24.37 -12.89
C LYS A 89 -5.29 -23.15 -13.27
N ASN A 90 -5.86 -22.18 -13.96
CA ASN A 90 -5.18 -20.92 -14.23
C ASN A 90 -5.22 -20.04 -12.99
N LYS A 91 -4.18 -20.15 -12.15
CA LYS A 91 -3.92 -19.18 -11.09
C LYS A 91 -3.49 -17.87 -11.74
N ILE A 92 -4.35 -16.88 -11.73
CA ILE A 92 -3.98 -15.53 -12.16
C ILE A 92 -3.32 -14.85 -10.96
N GLU A 93 -2.00 -14.69 -11.00
CA GLU A 93 -1.23 -13.93 -10.02
C GLU A 93 -1.18 -12.47 -10.45
N LEU A 94 -1.94 -11.63 -9.76
CA LEU A 94 -1.88 -10.19 -9.96
C LEU A 94 -0.87 -9.58 -8.97
N LYS A 95 0.15 -8.94 -9.49
CA LYS A 95 1.14 -8.19 -8.71
C LYS A 95 0.80 -6.71 -8.75
N TYR A 96 0.59 -6.13 -7.58
CA TYR A 96 0.26 -4.71 -7.40
C TYR A 96 1.37 -3.99 -6.65
N LEU A 97 1.74 -2.82 -7.13
CA LEU A 97 2.54 -1.86 -6.36
C LEU A 97 1.58 -0.92 -5.65
N SER A 98 1.69 -0.81 -4.33
CA SER A 98 0.92 0.15 -3.53
C SER A 98 1.85 1.11 -2.80
N ILE A 99 1.49 2.38 -2.82
CA ILE A 99 2.23 3.48 -2.19
C ILE A 99 1.31 4.19 -1.21
N PRO A 100 1.20 3.69 0.04
CA PRO A 100 0.50 4.40 1.11
C PRO A 100 1.31 5.61 1.58
N ILE A 101 0.61 6.71 1.89
CA ILE A 101 1.18 7.88 2.56
C ILE A 101 0.32 8.12 3.80
N LEU A 102 0.80 7.68 4.95
CA LEU A 102 0.02 7.64 6.18
C LEU A 102 0.45 8.74 7.14
N LEU A 103 -0.51 9.44 7.69
CA LEU A 103 -0.35 10.26 8.85
C LEU A 103 -0.61 9.41 10.09
N ASN A 104 0.36 9.32 10.98
CA ASN A 104 0.23 8.63 12.25
C ASN A 104 0.01 9.65 13.36
N TYR A 105 -1.03 9.43 14.17
CA TYR A 105 -1.25 10.13 15.42
C TYR A 105 -0.90 9.21 16.59
N ASN A 106 0.21 9.50 17.28
CA ASN A 106 0.72 8.70 18.38
C ASN A 106 -0.09 8.99 19.66
N LEU A 107 -1.04 8.11 19.99
CA LEU A 107 -1.83 8.20 21.23
C LEU A 107 -0.95 7.98 22.45
N SER A 108 -0.02 7.03 22.34
CA SER A 108 1.00 6.71 23.35
C SER A 108 2.28 6.21 22.65
N ASN A 109 3.29 5.86 23.43
CA ASN A 109 4.51 5.24 22.89
C ASN A 109 4.23 3.88 22.25
N LEU A 110 3.13 3.22 22.62
CA LEU A 110 2.75 1.89 22.13
C LEU A 110 1.73 1.97 20.98
N PHE A 111 0.81 2.93 20.98
CA PHE A 111 -0.32 2.99 20.06
C PHE A 111 -0.27 4.21 19.15
N ALA A 112 -0.52 4.00 17.88
CA ALA A 112 -0.74 5.06 16.91
C ALA A 112 -1.98 4.76 16.05
N LEU A 113 -2.76 5.80 15.78
CA LEU A 113 -3.77 5.79 14.74
C LEU A 113 -3.11 6.13 13.41
N GLN A 114 -3.56 5.50 12.34
CA GLN A 114 -3.04 5.70 11.01
C GLN A 114 -4.19 6.08 10.07
N VAL A 115 -3.99 7.12 9.26
CA VAL A 115 -4.93 7.51 8.22
C VAL A 115 -4.15 8.10 7.04
N GLY A 116 -4.61 7.83 5.82
CA GLY A 116 -4.00 8.45 4.64
C GLY A 116 -4.37 7.78 3.33
N PRO A 117 -4.04 8.40 2.21
CA PRO A 117 -4.26 7.85 0.88
C PRO A 117 -3.28 6.71 0.58
N GLN A 118 -3.74 5.79 -0.26
CA GLN A 118 -2.94 4.74 -0.88
C GLN A 118 -3.15 4.80 -2.38
N PHE A 119 -2.06 4.88 -3.11
CA PHE A 119 -2.04 4.79 -4.57
C PHE A 119 -1.62 3.37 -4.95
N GLY A 120 -2.36 2.75 -5.88
CA GLY A 120 -2.08 1.39 -6.33
C GLY A 120 -2.02 1.31 -7.83
N VAL A 121 -1.13 0.48 -8.38
CA VAL A 121 -1.05 0.20 -9.81
C VAL A 121 -0.70 -1.27 -10.04
N LEU A 122 -1.30 -1.84 -11.07
CA LEU A 122 -0.92 -3.17 -11.54
C LEU A 122 0.50 -3.10 -12.12
N LEU A 123 1.39 -3.98 -11.65
CA LEU A 123 2.77 -4.03 -12.14
C LEU A 123 2.83 -4.55 -13.57
N ASP A 124 3.31 -3.70 -14.47
CA ASP A 124 3.65 -4.08 -15.83
C ASP A 124 5.10 -4.61 -15.85
N LYS A 125 5.27 -5.85 -16.32
CA LYS A 125 6.58 -6.50 -16.41
C LYS A 125 7.55 -5.79 -17.38
N ASN A 126 7.00 -5.00 -18.30
CA ASN A 126 7.78 -4.25 -19.30
C ASN A 126 8.23 -2.87 -18.79
N LYS A 127 7.81 -2.46 -17.60
CA LYS A 127 8.14 -1.15 -17.00
C LYS A 127 9.05 -1.31 -15.79
N ASN A 128 9.96 -0.36 -15.60
CA ASN A 128 10.84 -0.30 -14.42
C ASN A 128 10.03 0.15 -13.18
N ALA A 129 10.57 -0.10 -11.97
CA ALA A 129 9.91 0.25 -10.71
C ALA A 129 9.55 1.74 -10.60
N LEU A 130 10.40 2.65 -11.11
CA LEU A 130 10.13 4.09 -11.13
C LEU A 130 9.00 4.46 -12.09
N GLN A 131 8.90 3.79 -13.24
CA GLN A 131 7.83 4.00 -14.21
C GLN A 131 6.49 3.49 -13.65
N ASN A 132 6.47 2.30 -13.07
CA ASN A 132 5.29 1.77 -12.39
C ASN A 132 4.84 2.68 -11.22
N GLY A 133 5.79 3.21 -10.44
CA GLY A 133 5.51 4.19 -9.39
C GLY A 133 4.89 5.49 -9.93
N GLY A 134 5.42 6.03 -11.03
CA GLY A 134 4.87 7.21 -11.69
C GLY A 134 3.45 7.00 -12.23
N GLU A 135 3.15 5.83 -12.75
CA GLU A 135 1.82 5.44 -13.21
C GLU A 135 0.82 5.31 -12.04
N ALA A 136 1.29 4.84 -10.87
CA ALA A 136 0.45 4.74 -9.68
C ALA A 136 -0.15 6.09 -9.25
N PHE A 137 0.61 7.19 -9.41
CA PHE A 137 0.12 8.54 -9.11
C PHE A 137 -0.72 9.16 -10.24
N LYS A 138 -0.54 8.74 -11.49
CA LYS A 138 -1.24 9.32 -12.64
C LYS A 138 -2.53 8.59 -12.99
N HIS A 139 -2.49 7.27 -12.98
CA HIS A 139 -3.57 6.40 -13.47
C HIS A 139 -3.88 5.27 -12.50
N GLY A 140 -3.31 5.31 -11.29
CA GLY A 140 -3.49 4.27 -10.27
C GLY A 140 -4.82 4.35 -9.56
N ASP A 141 -5.17 3.25 -8.92
CA ASP A 141 -6.32 3.17 -8.03
C ASP A 141 -6.03 3.96 -6.75
N LEU A 142 -6.91 4.89 -6.42
CA LEU A 142 -6.85 5.65 -5.18
C LEU A 142 -7.73 4.99 -4.13
N SER A 143 -7.15 4.76 -2.96
CA SER A 143 -7.86 4.25 -1.78
C SER A 143 -7.56 5.12 -0.57
N MET A 144 -8.47 5.15 0.40
CA MET A 144 -8.24 5.75 1.72
C MET A 144 -8.01 4.62 2.73
N LEU A 145 -6.94 4.74 3.50
CA LEU A 145 -6.59 3.83 4.59
C LEU A 145 -6.94 4.46 5.94
N GLY A 146 -7.49 3.65 6.83
CA GLY A 146 -7.64 3.96 8.25
C GLY A 146 -7.26 2.74 9.09
N GLY A 147 -6.56 2.93 10.21
CA GLY A 147 -6.16 1.79 11.01
C GLY A 147 -5.40 2.15 12.28
N VAL A 148 -4.86 1.11 12.90
CA VAL A 148 -4.09 1.21 14.15
C VAL A 148 -2.74 0.52 13.99
N GLN A 149 -1.74 1.02 14.70
CA GLN A 149 -0.41 0.44 14.77
C GLN A 149 0.04 0.33 16.22
N LEU A 150 0.50 -0.86 16.59
CA LEU A 150 1.20 -1.14 17.84
C LEU A 150 2.70 -1.04 17.60
N LYS A 151 3.40 -0.34 18.49
CA LYS A 151 4.85 -0.15 18.49
C LYS A 151 5.46 -0.88 19.67
N LEU A 152 6.09 -2.01 19.43
CA LEU A 152 6.71 -2.85 20.45
C LEU A 152 8.23 -2.84 20.22
N LEU A 153 8.94 -1.90 20.84
CA LEU A 153 10.35 -1.67 20.59
C LEU A 153 10.63 -1.39 19.10
N LYS A 154 11.29 -2.33 18.42
CA LYS A 154 11.54 -2.30 16.98
C LYS A 154 10.39 -2.90 16.17
N PHE A 155 9.52 -3.68 16.78
CA PHE A 155 8.40 -4.31 16.08
C PHE A 155 7.23 -3.33 15.89
N ARG A 156 6.53 -3.50 14.78
CA ARG A 156 5.33 -2.76 14.41
C ARG A 156 4.27 -3.77 14.00
N VAL A 157 3.17 -3.85 14.75
CA VAL A 157 2.00 -4.66 14.38
C VAL A 157 0.92 -3.70 13.95
N TYR A 158 0.26 -3.94 12.82
CA TYR A 158 -0.76 -3.04 12.30
C TYR A 158 -1.97 -3.78 11.78
N GLY A 159 -3.13 -3.12 11.94
CA GLY A 159 -4.39 -3.52 11.32
C GLY A 159 -5.00 -2.30 10.64
N ARG A 160 -5.39 -2.44 9.36
CA ARG A 160 -5.88 -1.34 8.53
C ARG A 160 -7.08 -1.77 7.71
N TYR A 161 -7.95 -0.83 7.45
CA TYR A 161 -9.05 -0.94 6.52
C TYR A 161 -8.84 0.04 5.37
N ALA A 162 -8.97 -0.45 4.15
CA ALA A 162 -8.86 0.34 2.93
C ALA A 162 -10.20 0.42 2.23
N ILE A 163 -10.56 1.61 1.77
CA ILE A 163 -11.74 1.87 0.95
C ILE A 163 -11.29 2.48 -0.36
N GLY A 164 -11.57 1.80 -1.47
CA GLY A 164 -11.31 2.33 -2.82
C GLY A 164 -12.17 3.56 -3.09
N LEU A 165 -11.53 4.63 -3.56
CA LEU A 165 -12.17 5.89 -3.95
C LEU A 165 -12.29 6.02 -5.47
N SER A 166 -11.48 5.26 -6.24
CA SER A 166 -11.55 5.23 -7.70
C SER A 166 -12.73 4.39 -8.15
N ASP A 167 -13.57 4.94 -9.03
CA ASP A 167 -14.58 4.17 -9.73
C ASP A 167 -13.88 3.28 -10.76
N LEU A 168 -13.86 1.96 -10.56
CA LEU A 168 -13.26 0.97 -11.47
C LEU A 168 -14.03 0.83 -12.79
N ASN A 169 -15.11 1.57 -12.97
CA ASN A 169 -15.96 1.51 -14.16
C ASN A 169 -15.82 2.76 -15.04
N SER A 170 -14.82 2.77 -15.92
CA SER A 170 -14.69 3.78 -16.99
C SER A 170 -15.56 3.48 -18.21
N ILE A 171 -16.35 2.40 -18.23
CA ILE A 171 -17.13 1.96 -19.39
C ILE A 171 -18.59 1.74 -19.00
N GLY A 172 -19.40 2.81 -19.10
CA GLY A 172 -20.87 2.73 -19.19
C GLY A 172 -21.64 2.61 -17.88
N ASN A 173 -22.51 3.57 -17.71
CA ASN A 173 -23.73 3.66 -16.86
C ASN A 173 -23.85 2.75 -15.62
N SER A 174 -23.85 3.40 -14.46
CA SER A 174 -24.69 3.14 -13.26
C SER A 174 -24.21 2.22 -12.16
N ASP A 175 -23.13 1.49 -12.22
CA ASP A 175 -22.72 0.65 -11.08
C ASP A 175 -21.36 1.04 -10.50
N LYS A 176 -21.37 1.71 -9.34
CA LYS A 176 -20.16 2.07 -8.57
C LYS A 176 -19.58 0.81 -7.92
N TRP A 177 -18.44 0.38 -8.39
CA TRP A 177 -17.69 -0.74 -7.81
C TRP A 177 -16.81 -0.22 -6.70
N LYS A 178 -17.07 -0.66 -5.47
CA LYS A 178 -16.26 -0.30 -4.30
C LYS A 178 -15.35 -1.46 -3.93
N SER A 179 -14.05 -1.22 -3.96
CA SER A 179 -13.04 -2.12 -3.43
C SER A 179 -12.87 -1.85 -1.92
N GLN A 180 -12.88 -2.91 -1.13
CA GLN A 180 -12.63 -2.87 0.30
C GLN A 180 -11.56 -3.89 0.64
N SER A 181 -10.65 -3.55 1.56
CA SER A 181 -9.58 -4.44 1.96
C SER A 181 -9.28 -4.29 3.44
N ILE A 182 -9.11 -5.42 4.12
CA ILE A 182 -8.56 -5.48 5.48
C ILE A 182 -7.11 -5.94 5.36
N GLN A 183 -6.19 -5.17 5.93
CA GLN A 183 -4.75 -5.46 5.92
C GLN A 183 -4.27 -5.67 7.35
N LEU A 184 -3.62 -6.80 7.60
CA LEU A 184 -2.99 -7.13 8.88
C LEU A 184 -1.52 -7.47 8.63
N GLY A 185 -0.63 -6.98 9.47
CA GLY A 185 0.78 -7.26 9.26
C GLY A 185 1.69 -6.86 10.40
N VAL A 186 2.94 -7.18 10.19
CA VAL A 186 4.04 -6.89 11.10
C VAL A 186 5.18 -6.20 10.35
N GLY A 187 5.96 -5.41 11.07
CA GLY A 187 7.15 -4.76 10.53
C GLY A 187 8.24 -4.67 11.57
N ILE A 188 9.44 -4.38 11.12
CA ILE A 188 10.62 -4.14 11.95
C ILE A 188 11.20 -2.79 11.55
N ALA A 189 11.33 -1.91 12.54
CA ALA A 189 12.02 -0.62 12.43
C ALA A 189 13.53 -0.84 12.69
N LEU A 190 14.36 -0.31 11.82
CA LEU A 190 15.82 -0.43 11.82
C LEU A 190 16.46 0.70 12.64
#